data_e80d089e29aefd8cbde3135f9e713d66
#
_entry.id   e80d089e29aefd8cbde3135f9e713d66
#
_cell.length_a   1.000
_cell.length_b   1.000
_cell.length_c   1.000
_cell.angle_alpha   90.00
_cell.angle_beta   90.00
_cell.angle_gamma   90.00
#
_symmetry.space_group_name_H-M   'P 1'
#
loop_
_entity.id
_entity.type
_entity.pdbx_description
1 polymer ?
#
loop_
_entity_poly.entity_id
_entity_poly.type
_entity_poly.pdbx_seq_one_letter_code
_entity_poly.pdbx_strand_id
1 'polypeptide(L)'
;CQVVNYPFLLANNTDYRKGKEFKTNPKKLPNEIRLISADIALMAGNNNDASAFILFRLIPNDKGRYIRQIVNIETFEGSHAFDQAKRLKQMFYDFEADYIVLDCIGSGVAVYGHLCRLTEDDERGQTYRAFKVFNNDELEGQCTESNALPCIYAVKGNQQFNHDCHTRCQDMIQRELLQFLVDTEVGKTNLSSEYQFDAMMPNKQANMLSP
;
A
#
# COMPACT_ATOMS: atom_id res chain seq x y z
N CYS A 1 -20.38 -0.45 5.42
CA CYS A 1 -19.02 -0.95 5.11
C CYS A 1 -18.79 -2.24 5.85
N GLN A 2 -18.36 -3.29 5.13
CA GLN A 2 -17.96 -4.53 5.77
C GLN A 2 -16.50 -4.40 6.20
N VAL A 3 -16.25 -4.60 7.48
CA VAL A 3 -14.91 -4.52 8.05
C VAL A 3 -14.18 -5.84 7.80
N VAL A 4 -12.92 -5.79 7.45
CA VAL A 4 -12.07 -6.98 7.27
C VAL A 4 -12.10 -7.81 8.54
N ASN A 5 -12.31 -9.11 8.39
CA ASN A 5 -12.29 -10.01 9.53
C ASN A 5 -10.92 -9.95 10.22
N TYR A 6 -10.90 -9.45 11.42
CA TYR A 6 -9.70 -9.24 12.21
C TYR A 6 -8.84 -10.50 12.42
N PRO A 7 -9.45 -11.67 12.67
CA PRO A 7 -8.69 -12.93 12.75
C PRO A 7 -7.78 -13.20 11.56
N PHE A 8 -8.07 -12.62 10.38
CA PHE A 8 -7.20 -12.74 9.22
C PHE A 8 -5.83 -12.10 9.46
N LEU A 9 -5.78 -10.86 9.98
CA LEU A 9 -4.53 -10.18 10.27
C LEU A 9 -3.74 -10.89 11.36
N LEU A 10 -4.42 -11.41 12.38
CA LEU A 10 -3.82 -12.14 13.49
C LEU A 10 -3.33 -13.53 13.09
N ALA A 11 -4.17 -14.30 12.42
CA ALA A 11 -3.84 -15.65 12.00
C ALA A 11 -2.63 -15.69 11.07
N ASN A 12 -2.44 -14.63 10.30
CA ASN A 12 -1.33 -14.52 9.39
C ASN A 12 -0.11 -13.78 9.99
N ASN A 13 -0.24 -13.26 11.21
CA ASN A 13 0.80 -12.56 11.96
C ASN A 13 1.61 -11.58 11.09
N THR A 14 0.90 -10.81 10.27
CA THR A 14 1.50 -9.94 9.26
C THR A 14 1.55 -8.51 9.76
N ASP A 15 2.69 -8.09 10.29
CA ASP A 15 2.96 -6.69 10.56
C ASP A 15 3.92 -6.12 9.51
N TYR A 16 3.36 -5.51 8.47
CA TYR A 16 4.11 -4.94 7.36
C TYR A 16 4.99 -3.75 7.74
N ARG A 17 4.84 -3.22 8.92
CA ARG A 17 5.59 -2.06 9.39
C ARG A 17 6.93 -2.41 10.01
N LYS A 18 7.07 -3.64 10.51
CA LYS A 18 8.24 -4.08 11.27
C LYS A 18 9.39 -4.60 10.40
N GLY A 19 9.26 -4.62 9.11
CA GLY A 19 10.33 -4.97 8.19
C GLY A 19 10.92 -6.36 8.43
N LYS A 20 12.05 -6.44 9.09
CA LYS A 20 12.77 -7.71 9.35
C LYS A 20 11.97 -8.78 10.10
N GLU A 21 10.93 -8.38 10.82
CA GLU A 21 10.05 -9.30 11.56
C GLU A 21 8.94 -9.88 10.67
N PHE A 22 8.92 -9.50 9.43
CA PHE A 22 7.93 -9.90 8.44
C PHE A 22 8.14 -11.35 7.97
N LYS A 23 8.03 -12.30 8.87
CA LYS A 23 8.31 -13.70 8.55
C LYS A 23 7.10 -14.52 8.14
N THR A 24 5.90 -13.94 8.24
CA THR A 24 4.65 -14.69 8.12
C THR A 24 3.65 -14.03 7.20
N ASN A 25 4.12 -13.60 6.03
CA ASN A 25 3.23 -13.20 4.97
C ASN A 25 2.31 -14.39 4.61
N PRO A 26 0.99 -14.26 4.61
CA PRO A 26 0.12 -15.35 4.25
C PRO A 26 0.48 -15.83 2.84
N LYS A 27 0.51 -17.15 2.67
CA LYS A 27 0.75 -17.71 1.35
C LYS A 27 -0.27 -17.13 0.37
N LYS A 28 0.22 -16.65 -0.75
CA LYS A 28 -0.61 -16.10 -1.82
C LYS A 28 -1.56 -17.17 -2.33
N LEU A 29 -2.85 -16.84 -2.41
CA LEU A 29 -3.86 -17.74 -2.94
C LEU A 29 -3.75 -17.82 -4.47
N PRO A 30 -4.23 -18.91 -5.09
CA PRO A 30 -4.33 -18.99 -6.55
C PRO A 30 -5.12 -17.78 -7.11
N ASN A 31 -4.57 -17.12 -8.11
CA ASN A 31 -5.15 -15.93 -8.76
C ASN A 31 -5.37 -14.73 -7.82
N GLU A 32 -4.78 -14.71 -6.63
CA GLU A 32 -4.72 -13.52 -5.79
C GLU A 32 -3.78 -12.50 -6.43
N ILE A 33 -4.19 -11.24 -6.42
CA ILE A 33 -3.37 -10.10 -6.82
C ILE A 33 -3.12 -9.23 -5.59
N ARG A 34 -1.89 -8.81 -5.37
CA ARG A 34 -1.51 -7.90 -4.28
C ARG A 34 -1.08 -6.56 -4.85
N LEU A 35 -1.71 -5.51 -4.35
CA LEU A 35 -1.45 -4.14 -4.79
C LEU A 35 -0.98 -3.28 -3.62
N ILE A 36 -0.10 -2.33 -3.93
CA ILE A 36 0.22 -1.19 -3.08
C ILE A 36 -0.31 0.05 -3.79
N SER A 37 -1.20 0.79 -3.16
CA SER A 37 -1.61 2.12 -3.62
C SER A 37 -0.80 3.16 -2.86
N ALA A 38 -0.18 4.10 -3.57
CA ALA A 38 0.66 5.14 -3.00
C ALA A 38 0.18 6.52 -3.45
N ASP A 39 -0.23 7.31 -2.49
CA ASP A 39 -0.49 8.74 -2.60
C ASP A 39 0.64 9.50 -1.92
N ILE A 40 1.26 10.46 -2.63
CA ILE A 40 2.54 11.05 -2.23
C ILE A 40 2.38 12.52 -1.86
N ALA A 41 2.78 12.85 -0.65
CA ALA A 41 3.01 14.21 -0.18
C ALA A 41 4.43 14.34 0.38
N LEU A 42 5.22 15.29 -0.12
CA LEU A 42 6.62 15.47 0.27
C LEU A 42 6.86 16.65 1.24
N MET A 43 5.89 17.54 1.38
CA MET A 43 6.09 18.75 2.18
C MET A 43 5.64 18.55 3.63
N ALA A 44 6.52 18.94 4.56
CA ALA A 44 6.17 19.02 5.98
C ALA A 44 5.58 20.41 6.31
N GLY A 45 4.51 20.46 7.09
CA GLY A 45 3.92 21.73 7.59
C GLY A 45 2.59 21.50 8.28
N ASN A 46 2.15 22.49 9.05
CA ASN A 46 0.94 22.37 9.89
C ASN A 46 -0.38 22.17 9.13
N ASN A 47 -0.38 22.26 7.80
CA ASN A 47 -1.55 22.09 6.93
C ASN A 47 -1.24 21.19 5.73
N ASN A 48 -0.22 20.35 5.77
CA ASN A 48 0.17 19.52 4.64
C ASN A 48 -0.39 18.11 4.77
N ASP A 49 -0.74 17.57 3.62
CA ASP A 49 -1.20 16.19 3.50
C ASP A 49 -0.06 15.20 3.83
N ALA A 50 -0.41 14.10 4.46
CA ALA A 50 0.51 12.99 4.65
C ALA A 50 0.50 12.07 3.44
N SER A 51 1.66 11.51 3.09
CA SER A 51 1.67 10.38 2.15
C SER A 51 0.99 9.17 2.76
N ALA A 52 0.27 8.41 1.94
CA ALA A 52 -0.42 7.21 2.37
C ALA A 52 -0.09 6.03 1.45
N PHE A 53 0.34 4.92 2.05
CA PHE A 53 0.54 3.64 1.35
C PHE A 53 -0.47 2.64 1.87
N ILE A 54 -1.29 2.10 0.97
CA ILE A 54 -2.36 1.17 1.29
C ILE A 54 -2.07 -0.16 0.60
N LEU A 55 -2.07 -1.24 1.38
CA LEU A 55 -1.87 -2.59 0.88
C LEU A 55 -3.20 -3.30 0.71
N PHE A 56 -3.42 -3.82 -0.50
CA PHE A 56 -4.62 -4.55 -0.87
C PHE A 56 -4.31 -5.99 -1.26
N ARG A 57 -5.16 -6.91 -0.81
CA ARG A 57 -5.32 -8.22 -1.41
C ARG A 57 -6.58 -8.22 -2.27
N LEU A 58 -6.44 -8.63 -3.51
CA LEU A 58 -7.56 -8.87 -4.42
C LEU A 58 -7.75 -10.38 -4.52
N ILE A 59 -8.81 -10.88 -3.93
CA ILE A 59 -9.09 -12.32 -3.84
C ILE A 59 -10.27 -12.63 -4.76
N PRO A 60 -10.11 -13.54 -5.73
CA PRO A 60 -11.20 -13.92 -6.61
C PRO A 60 -12.29 -14.63 -5.80
N ASN A 61 -13.56 -14.33 -6.10
CA ASN A 61 -14.71 -15.04 -5.57
C ASN A 61 -15.34 -15.97 -6.60
N ASP A 62 -16.26 -16.82 -6.15
CA ASP A 62 -16.94 -17.81 -7.00
C ASP A 62 -17.77 -17.20 -8.13
N LYS A 63 -18.04 -15.89 -8.08
CA LYS A 63 -18.78 -15.14 -9.11
C LYS A 63 -17.87 -14.47 -10.16
N GLY A 64 -16.58 -14.80 -10.18
CA GLY A 64 -15.62 -14.22 -11.11
C GLY A 64 -15.28 -12.76 -10.84
N ARG A 65 -15.51 -12.26 -9.62
CA ARG A 65 -15.17 -10.92 -9.17
C ARG A 65 -14.09 -10.97 -8.11
N TYR A 66 -13.37 -9.87 -7.94
CA TYR A 66 -12.40 -9.73 -6.87
C TYR A 66 -12.99 -9.04 -5.64
N ILE A 67 -12.82 -9.65 -4.47
CA ILE A 67 -12.95 -8.99 -3.17
C ILE A 67 -11.65 -8.25 -2.90
N ARG A 68 -11.72 -6.98 -2.53
CA ARG A 68 -10.59 -6.11 -2.23
C ARG A 68 -10.48 -5.95 -0.73
N GLN A 69 -9.47 -6.53 -0.14
CA GLN A 69 -9.20 -6.41 1.30
C GLN A 69 -8.08 -5.40 1.53
N ILE A 70 -8.36 -4.35 2.28
CA ILE A 70 -7.31 -3.48 2.82
C ILE A 70 -6.68 -4.23 3.97
N VAL A 71 -5.39 -4.52 3.88
CA VAL A 71 -4.68 -5.31 4.90
C VAL A 71 -3.68 -4.49 5.70
N ASN A 72 -3.26 -3.33 5.19
CA ASN A 72 -2.42 -2.39 5.93
C ASN A 72 -2.55 -0.98 5.36
N ILE A 73 -2.31 0.02 6.21
CA ILE A 73 -2.20 1.44 5.84
C ILE A 73 -1.00 2.01 6.59
N GLU A 74 -0.08 2.62 5.85
CA GLU A 74 1.01 3.40 6.44
C GLU A 74 0.92 4.85 5.99
N THR A 75 1.15 5.78 6.90
CA THR A 75 1.17 7.21 6.62
C THR A 75 2.52 7.82 6.98
N PHE A 76 2.96 8.79 6.18
CA PHE A 76 4.24 9.47 6.35
C PHE A 76 4.04 10.97 6.28
N GLU A 77 4.59 11.70 7.25
CA GLU A 77 4.60 13.15 7.26
C GLU A 77 6.03 13.64 7.01
N GLY A 78 6.20 14.53 6.05
CA GLY A 78 7.45 15.24 5.82
C GLY A 78 8.66 14.36 5.48
N SER A 79 8.45 13.18 4.92
CA SER A 79 9.55 12.29 4.53
C SER A 79 10.07 12.61 3.12
N HIS A 80 11.37 12.37 2.90
CA HIS A 80 11.99 12.60 1.60
C HIS A 80 11.52 11.59 0.55
N ALA A 81 11.56 11.99 -0.72
CA ALA A 81 11.17 11.11 -1.84
C ALA A 81 11.97 9.80 -1.89
N PHE A 82 13.26 9.85 -1.55
CA PHE A 82 14.11 8.67 -1.46
C PHE A 82 13.61 7.68 -0.38
N ASP A 83 13.28 8.17 0.80
CA ASP A 83 12.84 7.32 1.91
C ASP A 83 11.50 6.66 1.60
N GLN A 84 10.60 7.41 0.97
CA GLN A 84 9.31 6.88 0.51
C GLN A 84 9.49 5.83 -0.58
N ALA A 85 10.37 6.06 -1.56
CA ALA A 85 10.69 5.08 -2.59
C ALA A 85 11.33 3.82 -2.02
N LYS A 86 12.28 3.96 -1.07
CA LYS A 86 12.88 2.83 -0.35
C LYS A 86 11.81 2.03 0.39
N ARG A 87 10.90 2.73 1.11
CA ARG A 87 9.82 2.07 1.83
C ARG A 87 8.86 1.33 0.91
N LEU A 88 8.50 1.90 -0.22
CA LEU A 88 7.67 1.22 -1.23
C LEU A 88 8.33 -0.07 -1.74
N LYS A 89 9.64 -0.05 -1.98
CA LYS A 89 10.39 -1.25 -2.37
C LYS A 89 10.40 -2.31 -1.27
N GLN A 90 10.65 -1.91 -0.03
CA GLN A 90 10.58 -2.82 1.12
C GLN A 90 9.21 -3.48 1.18
N MET A 91 8.13 -2.68 1.15
CA MET A 91 6.76 -3.19 1.20
C MET A 91 6.44 -4.10 0.01
N PHE A 92 6.91 -3.77 -1.19
CA PHE A 92 6.69 -4.57 -2.39
C PHE A 92 7.22 -6.00 -2.22
N TYR A 93 8.44 -6.14 -1.73
CA TYR A 93 9.04 -7.46 -1.52
C TYR A 93 8.48 -8.16 -0.28
N ASP A 94 8.29 -7.44 0.82
CA ASP A 94 7.74 -8.00 2.06
C ASP A 94 6.31 -8.53 1.85
N PHE A 95 5.50 -7.79 1.09
CA PHE A 95 4.11 -8.16 0.80
C PHE A 95 3.98 -9.13 -0.38
N GLU A 96 5.06 -9.39 -1.13
CA GLU A 96 5.01 -10.11 -2.41
C GLU A 96 3.99 -9.46 -3.35
N ALA A 97 4.03 -8.12 -3.45
CA ALA A 97 3.13 -7.37 -4.29
C ALA A 97 3.35 -7.66 -5.77
N ASP A 98 2.29 -7.61 -6.56
CA ASP A 98 2.36 -7.72 -8.01
C ASP A 98 2.55 -6.36 -8.65
N TYR A 99 1.87 -5.33 -8.09
CA TYR A 99 1.86 -3.99 -8.67
C TYR A 99 1.85 -2.91 -7.59
N ILE A 100 2.37 -1.74 -7.98
CA ILE A 100 2.24 -0.48 -7.26
C ILE A 100 1.37 0.44 -8.12
N VAL A 101 0.32 1.00 -7.56
CA VAL A 101 -0.46 2.10 -8.16
C VAL A 101 0.04 3.40 -7.57
N LEU A 102 0.65 4.24 -8.38
CA LEU A 102 1.31 5.47 -7.96
C LEU A 102 0.67 6.68 -8.61
N ASP A 103 0.24 7.68 -7.84
CA ASP A 103 -0.09 8.97 -8.40
C ASP A 103 1.19 9.67 -8.88
N CYS A 104 1.34 9.78 -10.20
CA CYS A 104 2.48 10.37 -10.86
C CYS A 104 2.23 11.85 -11.24
N ILE A 105 1.56 12.60 -10.35
CA ILE A 105 1.43 14.06 -10.45
C ILE A 105 2.23 14.70 -9.32
N GLY A 106 2.88 15.83 -9.62
CA GLY A 106 3.59 16.59 -8.60
C GLY A 106 4.66 15.77 -7.86
N SER A 107 4.46 15.57 -6.56
CA SER A 107 5.38 14.87 -5.66
C SER A 107 5.65 13.42 -6.06
N GLY A 108 4.68 12.74 -6.66
CA GLY A 108 4.82 11.35 -7.07
C GLY A 108 5.87 11.13 -8.14
N VAL A 109 6.10 12.11 -9.01
CA VAL A 109 7.18 12.05 -10.03
C VAL A 109 8.56 11.98 -9.37
N ALA A 110 8.78 12.70 -8.27
CA ALA A 110 10.05 12.65 -7.55
C ALA A 110 10.30 11.27 -6.93
N VAL A 111 9.28 10.67 -6.33
CA VAL A 111 9.36 9.31 -5.78
C VAL A 111 9.60 8.30 -6.92
N TYR A 112 8.91 8.44 -8.05
CA TYR A 112 9.12 7.60 -9.23
C TYR A 112 10.57 7.64 -9.71
N GLY A 113 11.19 8.83 -9.78
CA GLY A 113 12.60 8.99 -10.14
C GLY A 113 13.58 8.19 -9.26
N HIS A 114 13.26 8.00 -7.98
CA HIS A 114 14.02 7.12 -7.08
C HIS A 114 13.66 5.64 -7.24
N LEU A 115 12.40 5.32 -7.55
CA LEU A 115 11.99 3.94 -7.84
C LEU A 115 12.69 3.38 -9.09
N CYS A 116 13.00 4.22 -10.07
CA CYS A 116 13.72 3.86 -11.30
C CYS A 116 15.20 3.49 -11.11
N ARG A 117 15.72 3.51 -9.89
CA ARG A 117 17.13 3.23 -9.59
C ARG A 117 17.26 2.01 -8.69
N LEU A 118 18.44 1.39 -8.70
CA LEU A 118 18.81 0.44 -7.65
C LEU A 118 18.78 1.16 -6.29
N THR A 119 18.35 0.46 -5.26
CA THR A 119 18.29 1.01 -3.90
C THR A 119 18.96 0.05 -2.93
N GLU A 120 20.02 0.52 -2.31
CA GLU A 120 20.69 -0.21 -1.26
C GLU A 120 19.98 0.06 0.08
N ASP A 121 19.78 -1.00 0.84
CA ASP A 121 19.18 -0.97 2.17
C ASP A 121 20.14 -1.61 3.17
N ASP A 122 21.03 -0.77 3.71
CA ASP A 122 22.08 -1.21 4.63
C ASP A 122 21.49 -1.80 5.91
N GLU A 123 20.32 -1.29 6.36
CA GLU A 123 19.67 -1.79 7.59
C GLU A 123 19.19 -3.23 7.42
N ARG A 124 18.78 -3.60 6.20
CA ARG A 124 18.33 -4.95 5.88
C ARG A 124 19.40 -5.79 5.20
N GLY A 125 20.50 -5.19 4.78
CA GLY A 125 21.54 -5.83 3.98
C GLY A 125 21.00 -6.36 2.64
N GLN A 126 20.12 -5.58 2.01
CA GLN A 126 19.45 -5.94 0.76
C GLN A 126 19.60 -4.85 -0.29
N THR A 127 19.64 -5.27 -1.56
CA THR A 127 19.59 -4.35 -2.71
C THR A 127 18.32 -4.60 -3.48
N TYR A 128 17.51 -3.57 -3.62
CA TYR A 128 16.27 -3.62 -4.39
C TYR A 128 16.53 -3.14 -5.82
N ARG A 129 16.05 -3.90 -6.78
CA ARG A 129 16.15 -3.54 -8.21
C ARG A 129 15.29 -2.31 -8.54
N ALA A 130 15.57 -1.70 -9.67
CA ALA A 130 14.76 -0.62 -10.22
C ALA A 130 13.35 -1.11 -10.58
N PHE A 131 12.36 -0.24 -10.42
CA PHE A 131 10.97 -0.41 -10.83
C PHE A 131 10.63 0.56 -11.93
N LYS A 132 9.80 0.16 -12.89
CA LYS A 132 9.35 1.05 -13.96
C LYS A 132 7.84 1.00 -14.17
N VAL A 133 7.32 2.09 -14.70
CA VAL A 133 5.93 2.20 -15.17
C VAL A 133 5.75 1.35 -16.42
N PHE A 134 4.58 0.72 -16.59
CA PHE A 134 4.25 -0.10 -17.76
C PHE A 134 3.04 0.40 -18.57
N ASN A 135 2.36 1.46 -18.10
CA ASN A 135 1.16 2.00 -18.75
C ASN A 135 1.32 3.45 -19.24
N ASN A 136 2.55 3.97 -19.29
CA ASN A 136 2.83 5.32 -19.76
C ASN A 136 4.25 5.39 -20.35
N ASP A 137 4.35 5.52 -21.66
CA ASP A 137 5.63 5.49 -22.41
C ASP A 137 6.59 6.62 -22.02
N GLU A 138 6.07 7.81 -21.71
CA GLU A 138 6.87 8.97 -21.29
C GLU A 138 7.57 8.70 -19.95
N LEU A 139 6.83 8.14 -18.98
CA LEU A 139 7.39 7.78 -17.69
C LEU A 139 8.29 6.54 -17.78
N GLU A 140 7.91 5.56 -18.60
CA GLU A 140 8.75 4.38 -18.84
C GLU A 140 10.12 4.78 -19.37
N GLY A 141 10.17 5.72 -20.31
CA GLY A 141 11.41 6.26 -20.90
C GLY A 141 12.34 6.98 -19.92
N GLN A 142 11.84 7.40 -18.76
CA GLN A 142 12.68 7.97 -17.70
C GLN A 142 13.50 6.94 -16.93
N CYS A 143 13.10 5.67 -16.98
CA CYS A 143 13.80 4.58 -16.33
C CYS A 143 14.86 3.99 -17.26
N THR A 144 16.13 4.30 -17.01
CA THR A 144 17.27 3.85 -17.84
C THR A 144 17.82 2.49 -17.48
N GLU A 145 17.38 1.92 -16.36
CA GLU A 145 17.82 0.60 -15.90
C GLU A 145 17.22 -0.51 -16.75
N SER A 146 18.05 -1.22 -17.50
CA SER A 146 17.64 -2.24 -18.46
C SER A 146 16.90 -3.44 -17.83
N ASN A 147 17.18 -3.73 -16.56
CA ASN A 147 16.58 -4.82 -15.79
C ASN A 147 15.49 -4.36 -14.82
N ALA A 148 14.96 -3.13 -14.99
CA ALA A 148 13.89 -2.60 -14.16
C ALA A 148 12.63 -3.48 -14.25
N LEU A 149 11.98 -3.71 -13.10
CA LEU A 149 10.75 -4.50 -13.02
C LEU A 149 9.56 -3.63 -13.45
N PRO A 150 8.78 -4.01 -14.47
CA PRO A 150 7.59 -3.28 -14.90
C PRO A 150 6.41 -3.59 -13.97
N CYS A 151 6.37 -2.92 -12.82
CA CYS A 151 5.38 -3.19 -11.77
C CYS A 151 4.60 -1.95 -11.32
N ILE A 152 4.88 -0.76 -11.90
CA ILE A 152 4.21 0.47 -11.51
C ILE A 152 3.11 0.81 -12.52
N TYR A 153 1.89 0.96 -12.03
CA TYR A 153 0.77 1.55 -12.77
C TYR A 153 0.68 3.04 -12.39
N ALA A 154 1.05 3.91 -13.32
CA ALA A 154 0.99 5.35 -13.12
C ALA A 154 -0.45 5.86 -13.26
N VAL A 155 -0.91 6.61 -12.28
CA VAL A 155 -2.18 7.32 -12.32
C VAL A 155 -1.90 8.81 -12.47
N LYS A 156 -2.70 9.48 -13.30
CA LYS A 156 -2.77 10.94 -13.37
C LYS A 156 -4.22 11.33 -13.06
N GLY A 157 -4.48 11.69 -11.81
CA GLY A 157 -5.81 12.09 -11.36
C GLY A 157 -6.28 13.36 -12.07
N ASN A 158 -7.46 13.31 -12.67
CA ASN A 158 -8.19 14.47 -13.12
C ASN A 158 -9.62 14.41 -12.57
N GLN A 159 -10.40 15.46 -12.77
CA GLN A 159 -11.75 15.55 -12.21
C GLN A 159 -12.64 14.37 -12.62
N GLN A 160 -12.60 13.94 -13.88
CA GLN A 160 -13.40 12.81 -14.36
C GLN A 160 -12.92 11.49 -13.74
N PHE A 161 -11.61 11.25 -13.70
CA PHE A 161 -11.02 10.08 -13.05
C PHE A 161 -11.43 9.99 -11.58
N ASN A 162 -11.33 11.11 -10.84
CA ASN A 162 -11.70 11.15 -9.43
C ASN A 162 -13.21 10.86 -9.23
N HIS A 163 -14.06 11.41 -10.09
CA HIS A 163 -15.49 11.11 -10.06
C HIS A 163 -15.78 9.62 -10.31
N ASP A 164 -15.14 9.03 -11.31
CA ASP A 164 -15.29 7.61 -11.65
C ASP A 164 -14.79 6.71 -10.51
N CYS A 165 -13.66 7.07 -9.88
CA CYS A 165 -13.14 6.36 -8.72
C CYS A 165 -14.13 6.40 -7.54
N HIS A 166 -14.71 7.57 -7.25
CA HIS A 166 -15.73 7.72 -6.20
C HIS A 166 -16.95 6.83 -6.46
N THR A 167 -17.49 6.89 -7.67
CA THR A 167 -18.67 6.11 -8.06
C THR A 167 -18.39 4.61 -7.96
N ARG A 168 -17.23 4.16 -8.44
CA ARG A 168 -16.82 2.74 -8.36
C ARG A 168 -16.59 2.30 -6.93
N CYS A 169 -16.01 3.15 -6.09
CA CYS A 169 -15.80 2.86 -4.68
C CYS A 169 -17.14 2.65 -3.95
N GLN A 170 -18.12 3.53 -4.19
CA GLN A 170 -19.46 3.38 -3.64
C GLN A 170 -20.14 2.07 -4.09
N ASP A 171 -20.06 1.73 -5.39
CA ASP A 171 -20.60 0.47 -5.92
C ASP A 171 -19.92 -0.75 -5.26
N MET A 172 -18.60 -0.71 -5.09
CA MET A 172 -17.86 -1.80 -4.42
C MET A 172 -18.27 -1.97 -2.96
N ILE A 173 -18.49 -0.87 -2.24
CA ILE A 173 -18.96 -0.91 -0.85
C ILE A 173 -20.38 -1.50 -0.79
N GLN A 174 -21.30 -1.04 -1.64
CA GLN A 174 -22.67 -1.53 -1.70
C GLN A 174 -22.77 -3.01 -2.04
N ARG A 175 -21.85 -3.51 -2.85
CA ARG A 175 -21.76 -4.93 -3.24
C ARG A 175 -20.90 -5.78 -2.31
N GLU A 176 -20.42 -5.22 -1.22
CA GLU A 176 -19.54 -5.90 -0.26
C GLU A 176 -18.24 -6.44 -0.89
N LEU A 177 -17.76 -5.77 -1.96
CA LEU A 177 -16.53 -6.12 -2.65
C LEU A 177 -15.29 -5.38 -2.14
N LEU A 178 -15.48 -4.44 -1.22
CA LEU A 178 -14.41 -3.72 -0.53
C LEU A 178 -14.53 -3.96 0.97
N GLN A 179 -13.45 -4.47 1.56
CA GLN A 179 -13.36 -4.77 2.99
C GLN A 179 -12.29 -3.89 3.61
N PHE A 180 -12.65 -3.23 4.70
CA PHE A 180 -11.78 -2.33 5.45
C PHE A 180 -11.18 -3.02 6.67
N LEU A 181 -10.14 -2.40 7.22
CA LEU A 181 -9.60 -2.78 8.52
C LEU A 181 -10.69 -2.63 9.60
N VAL A 182 -10.65 -3.48 10.60
CA VAL A 182 -11.56 -3.37 11.74
C VAL A 182 -11.34 -2.06 12.50
N ASP A 183 -12.41 -1.58 13.09
CA ASP A 183 -12.35 -0.48 14.03
C ASP A 183 -11.41 -0.79 15.21
N THR A 184 -10.69 0.21 15.69
CA THR A 184 -9.68 0.07 16.74
C THR A 184 -10.26 -0.53 18.03
N GLU A 185 -11.47 -0.09 18.43
CA GLU A 185 -12.10 -0.56 19.66
C GLU A 185 -12.60 -2.02 19.52
N VAL A 186 -13.18 -2.35 18.37
CA VAL A 186 -13.56 -3.73 18.04
C VAL A 186 -12.33 -4.62 17.97
N GLY A 187 -11.23 -4.11 17.39
CA GLY A 187 -9.95 -4.82 17.36
C GLY A 187 -9.41 -5.11 18.74
N LYS A 188 -9.37 -4.15 19.63
CA LYS A 188 -8.92 -4.32 21.03
C LYS A 188 -9.73 -5.35 21.79
N THR A 189 -11.04 -5.37 21.59
CA THR A 189 -11.95 -6.30 22.28
C THR A 189 -11.74 -7.76 21.82
N ASN A 190 -11.37 -7.96 20.55
CA ASN A 190 -11.22 -9.29 19.96
C ASN A 190 -9.79 -9.84 20.06
N LEU A 191 -8.83 -9.04 20.54
CA LEU A 191 -7.45 -9.44 20.67
C LEU A 191 -7.19 -10.18 21.97
N SER A 192 -6.49 -11.32 21.89
CA SER A 192 -5.86 -11.92 23.05
C SER A 192 -4.74 -11.01 23.56
N SER A 193 -4.36 -11.14 24.83
CA SER A 193 -3.31 -10.33 25.46
C SER A 193 -1.93 -10.41 24.79
N GLU A 194 -1.72 -11.35 23.88
CA GLU A 194 -0.49 -11.54 23.13
C GLU A 194 -0.37 -10.59 21.92
N TYR A 195 -1.49 -10.03 21.47
CA TYR A 195 -1.55 -9.16 20.30
C TYR A 195 -2.06 -7.79 20.73
N GLN A 196 -1.19 -6.82 20.79
CA GLN A 196 -1.58 -5.43 21.01
C GLN A 196 -1.84 -4.77 19.64
N PHE A 197 -3.06 -4.29 19.45
CA PHE A 197 -3.46 -3.60 18.24
C PHE A 197 -2.55 -2.38 17.95
N ASP A 198 -2.18 -1.67 19.01
CA ASP A 198 -1.27 -0.52 18.94
C ASP A 198 0.14 -0.90 18.43
N ALA A 199 0.52 -2.19 18.54
CA ALA A 199 1.76 -2.68 17.95
C ALA A 199 1.66 -2.89 16.42
N MET A 200 0.44 -3.01 15.91
CA MET A 200 0.16 -3.19 14.49
C MET A 200 -0.09 -1.87 13.76
N MET A 201 -0.48 -0.82 14.49
CA MET A 201 -0.70 0.52 13.94
C MET A 201 0.11 1.56 14.69
N PRO A 202 0.87 2.42 14.00
CA PRO A 202 1.50 3.59 14.63
C PRO A 202 0.44 4.48 15.27
N ASN A 203 0.76 5.10 16.41
CA ASN A 203 -0.15 5.99 17.16
C ASN A 203 -0.83 7.06 16.28
N LYS A 204 -0.18 7.51 15.22
CA LYS A 204 -0.74 8.48 14.27
C LYS A 204 -1.88 7.91 13.41
N GLN A 205 -1.86 6.62 13.10
CA GLN A 205 -2.94 5.97 12.35
C GLN A 205 -4.15 5.67 13.24
N ALA A 206 -3.93 5.36 14.50
CA ALA A 206 -5.01 5.18 15.46
C ALA A 206 -5.83 6.47 15.63
N ASN A 207 -5.18 7.65 15.58
CA ASN A 207 -5.85 8.95 15.66
C ASN A 207 -6.62 9.33 14.38
N MET A 208 -6.29 8.75 13.23
CA MET A 208 -7.03 9.00 11.98
C MET A 208 -8.28 8.12 11.83
N LEU A 209 -8.37 7.05 12.62
CA LEU A 209 -9.52 6.12 12.63
C LEU A 209 -10.47 6.36 13.81
N SER A 210 -10.15 7.32 14.67
CA SER A 210 -11.07 7.80 15.73
C SER A 210 -12.04 8.81 15.13
N PRO A 211 -13.34 8.75 15.51
CA PRO A 211 -14.39 9.65 15.02
C PRO A 211 -14.14 11.11 15.36
#